data_f2daba17639811a02cdf3a653f528aae
#
_entry.id   f2daba17639811a02cdf3a653f528aae
#
_cell.length_a   1.000
_cell.length_b   1.000
_cell.length_c   1.000
_cell.angle_alpha   90.00
_cell.angle_beta   90.00
_cell.angle_gamma   90.00
#
_symmetry.space_group_name_H-M   'P 1'
#
loop_
_entity.id
_entity.type
_entity.pdbx_description
1 polymer ?
#
loop_
_entity_poly.entity_id
_entity_poly.type
_entity_poly.pdbx_seq_one_letter_code
_entity_poly.pdbx_strand_id
1 'polypeptide(L)'
;GGSGRGRRDTWATHTGFILACVGSAVGMANIWLFPYRVAQLGGAAFLIPYLIFVALLGFTGVIGEMSFGRAMGAGPMGAFGRAMEMRGVRHGERIGKIIGLIPTLGSLAIAIGYAVVLGWACNYFVASLDGELMAQTDMGAFFGAIASDFGNVGFHLLGLALTFGIMILGISRGIEKVNKVLMPTFFVLFVIIAIRVATLPGAAAGYEYLLVPRWEALLNPTTWVYALGQAFFSLS
;
A
#
# COMPACT_ATOMS: atom_id res chain seq x y z
N GLY A 1 -16.80 -39.83 0.46
CA GLY A 1 -16.54 -38.98 -0.67
C GLY A 1 -15.94 -37.67 -0.24
N GLY A 2 -14.59 -37.55 -0.20
CA GLY A 2 -13.92 -36.31 0.11
C GLY A 2 -14.08 -35.32 -1.04
N SER A 3 -14.86 -34.30 -0.83
CA SER A 3 -14.91 -33.14 -1.71
C SER A 3 -13.52 -32.52 -1.72
N GLY A 4 -12.83 -32.56 -2.86
CA GLY A 4 -11.56 -31.91 -3.07
C GLY A 4 -11.67 -30.41 -2.90
N ARG A 5 -11.52 -29.91 -1.67
CA ARG A 5 -11.15 -28.52 -1.44
C ARG A 5 -9.79 -28.34 -2.05
N GLY A 6 -9.70 -27.64 -3.17
CA GLY A 6 -8.42 -27.29 -3.78
C GLY A 6 -7.47 -26.78 -2.71
N ARG A 7 -6.26 -27.33 -2.68
CA ARG A 7 -5.24 -26.97 -1.68
C ARG A 7 -5.01 -25.46 -1.76
N ARG A 8 -5.35 -24.74 -0.70
CA ARG A 8 -5.17 -23.29 -0.62
C ARG A 8 -3.67 -22.98 -0.72
N ASP A 9 -3.32 -22.02 -1.55
CA ASP A 9 -1.95 -21.54 -1.66
C ASP A 9 -1.53 -20.83 -0.35
N THR A 10 -0.35 -21.11 0.15
CA THR A 10 0.14 -20.63 1.45
C THR A 10 1.56 -20.10 1.35
N TRP A 11 1.96 -19.34 2.36
CA TRP A 11 3.32 -18.80 2.49
C TRP A 11 4.31 -19.92 2.87
N ALA A 12 5.45 -19.96 2.21
CA ALA A 12 6.49 -20.97 2.47
C ALA A 12 7.30 -20.64 3.74
N THR A 13 7.50 -19.35 4.05
CA THR A 13 8.32 -18.91 5.19
C THR A 13 7.68 -17.75 5.94
N HIS A 14 8.01 -17.58 7.23
CA HIS A 14 7.60 -16.41 8.01
C HIS A 14 8.21 -15.12 7.48
N THR A 15 9.48 -15.14 7.09
CA THR A 15 10.16 -13.98 6.52
C THR A 15 9.48 -13.51 5.24
N GLY A 16 9.12 -14.43 4.35
CA GLY A 16 8.41 -14.12 3.11
C GLY A 16 7.03 -13.51 3.38
N PHE A 17 6.31 -14.03 4.35
CA PHE A 17 5.02 -13.47 4.77
C PHE A 17 5.17 -12.05 5.31
N ILE A 18 6.11 -11.82 6.22
CA ILE A 18 6.35 -10.49 6.80
C ILE A 18 6.76 -9.48 5.73
N LEU A 19 7.67 -9.86 4.83
CA LEU A 19 8.09 -8.99 3.73
C LEU A 19 6.96 -8.67 2.76
N ALA A 20 6.06 -9.60 2.50
CA ALA A 20 4.88 -9.33 1.68
C ALA A 20 3.88 -8.40 2.39
N CYS A 21 3.69 -8.54 3.70
CA CYS A 21 2.87 -7.62 4.49
C CYS A 21 3.46 -6.21 4.48
N VAL A 22 4.77 -6.08 4.66
CA VAL A 22 5.48 -4.80 4.57
C VAL A 22 5.34 -4.21 3.17
N GLY A 23 5.50 -5.03 2.13
CA GLY A 23 5.33 -4.60 0.74
C GLY A 23 3.92 -4.11 0.43
N SER A 24 2.91 -4.74 1.01
CA SER A 24 1.53 -4.28 0.89
C SER A 24 1.30 -2.95 1.63
N ALA A 25 1.87 -2.79 2.82
CA ALA A 25 1.75 -1.57 3.60
C ALA A 25 2.54 -0.40 3.00
N VAL A 26 3.72 -0.66 2.43
CA VAL A 26 4.54 0.34 1.73
C VAL A 26 4.00 0.53 0.30
N GLY A 27 2.84 1.14 0.20
CA GLY A 27 2.23 1.46 -1.09
C GLY A 27 2.66 2.82 -1.62
N MET A 28 2.17 3.15 -2.82
CA MET A 28 2.44 4.44 -3.46
C MET A 28 2.04 5.63 -2.59
N ALA A 29 1.00 5.50 -1.79
CA ALA A 29 0.57 6.54 -0.87
C ALA A 29 1.63 6.87 0.20
N ASN A 30 2.39 5.90 0.66
CA ASN A 30 3.48 6.14 1.59
C ASN A 30 4.67 6.85 0.93
N ILE A 31 4.82 6.69 -0.37
CA ILE A 31 5.94 7.28 -1.11
C ILE A 31 5.66 8.74 -1.48
N TRP A 32 4.44 9.06 -1.95
CA TRP A 32 4.14 10.40 -2.45
C TRP A 32 3.07 11.15 -1.63
N LEU A 33 2.04 10.50 -1.15
CA LEU A 33 0.97 11.16 -0.42
C LEU A 33 1.38 11.50 1.01
N PHE A 34 2.06 10.60 1.70
CA PHE A 34 2.50 10.81 3.07
C PHE A 34 3.45 12.02 3.21
N PRO A 35 4.52 12.16 2.40
CA PRO A 35 5.36 13.35 2.44
C PRO A 35 4.59 14.64 2.15
N TYR A 36 3.67 14.61 1.22
CA TYR A 36 2.82 15.75 0.89
C TYR A 36 1.97 16.18 2.10
N ARG A 37 1.32 15.23 2.77
CA ARG A 37 0.51 15.50 3.96
C ARG A 37 1.34 15.99 5.14
N VAL A 38 2.51 15.43 5.36
CA VAL A 38 3.46 15.88 6.39
C VAL A 38 3.84 17.33 6.14
N ALA A 39 4.19 17.68 4.91
CA ALA A 39 4.54 19.04 4.54
C ALA A 39 3.37 20.04 4.71
N GLN A 40 2.16 19.61 4.34
CA GLN A 40 0.96 20.46 4.38
C GLN A 40 0.44 20.69 5.81
N LEU A 41 0.56 19.69 6.68
CA LEU A 41 -0.14 19.66 7.97
C LEU A 41 0.78 19.84 9.18
N GLY A 42 1.95 20.43 9.00
CA GLY A 42 2.81 20.88 10.08
C GLY A 42 3.97 19.95 10.45
N GLY A 43 4.39 19.04 9.60
CA GLY A 43 5.57 18.21 9.82
C GLY A 43 5.45 17.29 11.03
N ALA A 44 6.26 17.52 12.07
CA ALA A 44 6.23 16.73 13.30
C ALA A 44 4.87 16.72 13.99
N ALA A 45 4.11 17.81 13.90
CA ALA A 45 2.75 17.89 14.44
C ALA A 45 1.76 16.93 13.77
N PHE A 46 1.98 16.60 12.49
CA PHE A 46 1.23 15.55 11.80
C PHE A 46 1.72 14.15 12.19
N LEU A 47 3.03 13.98 12.37
CA LEU A 47 3.63 12.69 12.71
C LEU A 47 3.14 12.15 14.07
N ILE A 48 2.92 13.01 15.05
CA ILE A 48 2.50 12.59 16.40
C ILE A 48 1.14 11.89 16.35
N PRO A 49 0.03 12.48 15.86
CA PRO A 49 -1.24 11.77 15.73
C PRO A 49 -1.16 10.57 14.79
N TYR A 50 -0.39 10.68 13.69
CA TYR A 50 -0.20 9.57 12.76
C TYR A 50 0.40 8.34 13.45
N LEU A 51 1.47 8.51 14.22
CA LEU A 51 2.11 7.40 14.96
C LEU A 51 1.20 6.82 16.04
N ILE A 52 0.42 7.65 16.73
CA ILE A 52 -0.58 7.19 17.70
C ILE A 52 -1.62 6.30 17.01
N PHE A 53 -2.18 6.72 15.88
CA PHE A 53 -3.18 5.95 15.14
C PHE A 53 -2.60 4.69 14.51
N VAL A 54 -1.36 4.72 14.02
CA VAL A 54 -0.67 3.53 13.50
C VAL A 54 -0.51 2.49 14.61
N ALA A 55 -0.09 2.90 15.81
CA ALA A 55 0.05 1.99 16.94
C ALA A 55 -1.30 1.39 17.37
N LEU A 56 -2.34 2.22 17.49
CA LEU A 56 -3.67 1.77 17.87
C LEU A 56 -4.24 0.77 16.84
N LEU A 57 -4.23 1.12 15.58
CA LEU A 57 -4.79 0.28 14.52
C LEU A 57 -3.95 -0.98 14.29
N GLY A 58 -2.62 -0.88 14.40
CA GLY A 58 -1.73 -2.03 14.25
C GLY A 58 -1.91 -3.07 15.35
N PHE A 59 -2.03 -2.64 16.60
CA PHE A 59 -2.21 -3.54 17.73
C PHE A 59 -3.64 -4.05 17.92
N THR A 60 -4.62 -3.46 17.28
CA THR A 60 -6.03 -3.86 17.39
C THR A 60 -6.59 -4.38 16.06
N GLY A 61 -6.82 -3.49 15.12
CA GLY A 61 -7.51 -3.80 13.86
C GLY A 61 -6.76 -4.77 12.97
N VAL A 62 -5.47 -4.56 12.73
CA VAL A 62 -4.67 -5.42 11.84
C VAL A 62 -4.48 -6.82 12.43
N ILE A 63 -4.18 -6.91 13.73
CA ILE A 63 -4.06 -8.22 14.41
C ILE A 63 -5.40 -8.95 14.38
N GLY A 64 -6.51 -8.25 14.64
CA GLY A 64 -7.85 -8.83 14.57
C GLY A 64 -8.20 -9.33 13.17
N GLU A 65 -7.91 -8.55 12.15
CA GLU A 65 -8.13 -8.91 10.75
C GLU A 65 -7.34 -10.15 10.33
N MET A 66 -6.06 -10.18 10.64
CA MET A 66 -5.20 -11.34 10.33
C MET A 66 -5.63 -12.60 11.10
N SER A 67 -6.00 -12.45 12.36
CA SER A 67 -6.50 -13.56 13.18
C SER A 67 -7.80 -14.13 12.62
N PHE A 68 -8.71 -13.27 12.20
CA PHE A 68 -9.96 -13.66 11.57
C PHE A 68 -9.71 -14.42 10.25
N GLY A 69 -8.87 -13.90 9.37
CA GLY A 69 -8.53 -14.54 8.11
C GLY A 69 -7.86 -15.92 8.33
N ARG A 70 -6.97 -16.00 9.30
CA ARG A 70 -6.30 -17.27 9.66
C ARG A 70 -7.29 -18.29 10.24
N ALA A 71 -8.16 -17.87 11.14
CA ALA A 71 -9.17 -18.75 11.76
C ALA A 71 -10.17 -19.29 10.75
N MET A 72 -10.64 -18.46 9.84
CA MET A 72 -11.60 -18.87 8.81
C MET A 72 -10.97 -19.60 7.62
N GLY A 73 -9.70 -19.38 7.36
CA GLY A 73 -8.94 -20.08 6.32
C GLY A 73 -9.45 -19.87 4.89
N ALA A 74 -10.06 -18.72 4.61
CA ALA A 74 -10.64 -18.37 3.32
C ALA A 74 -10.45 -16.90 3.00
N GLY A 75 -10.69 -16.49 1.76
CA GLY A 75 -10.78 -15.09 1.38
C GLY A 75 -11.99 -14.40 2.02
N PRO A 76 -12.18 -13.07 1.79
CA PRO A 76 -13.20 -12.30 2.51
C PRO A 76 -14.61 -12.86 2.44
N MET A 77 -15.07 -13.25 1.25
CA MET A 77 -16.42 -13.80 1.08
C MET A 77 -16.61 -15.12 1.83
N GLY A 78 -15.65 -16.04 1.69
CA GLY A 78 -15.68 -17.33 2.37
C GLY A 78 -15.50 -17.20 3.88
N ALA A 79 -14.67 -16.26 4.34
CA ALA A 79 -14.44 -16.02 5.77
C ALA A 79 -15.70 -15.52 6.48
N PHE A 80 -16.37 -14.52 5.93
CA PHE A 80 -17.62 -14.01 6.47
C PHE A 80 -18.77 -15.04 6.36
N GLY A 81 -18.82 -15.79 5.26
CA GLY A 81 -19.78 -16.88 5.08
C GLY A 81 -19.63 -17.94 6.18
N ARG A 82 -18.41 -18.39 6.42
CA ARG A 82 -18.11 -19.39 7.45
C ARG A 82 -18.39 -18.85 8.86
N ALA A 83 -18.03 -17.61 9.14
CA ALA A 83 -18.28 -16.99 10.44
C ALA A 83 -19.77 -16.88 10.76
N MET A 84 -20.59 -16.49 9.80
CA MET A 84 -22.05 -16.43 9.96
C MET A 84 -22.69 -17.80 10.12
N GLU A 85 -22.21 -18.80 9.40
CA GLU A 85 -22.63 -20.19 9.55
C GLU A 85 -22.31 -20.73 10.93
N MET A 86 -21.11 -20.47 11.45
CA MET A 86 -20.69 -20.88 12.81
C MET A 86 -21.51 -20.23 13.92
N ARG A 87 -22.08 -19.05 13.69
CA ARG A 87 -22.98 -18.38 14.64
C ARG A 87 -24.42 -18.92 14.58
N GLY A 88 -24.71 -19.87 13.72
CA GLY A 88 -26.03 -20.48 13.57
C GLY A 88 -27.06 -19.57 12.92
N VAL A 89 -26.66 -18.56 12.18
CA VAL A 89 -27.57 -17.66 11.46
C VAL A 89 -28.23 -18.43 10.32
N ARG A 90 -29.54 -18.33 10.18
CA ARG A 90 -30.26 -18.93 9.07
C ARG A 90 -29.77 -18.39 7.74
N HIS A 91 -29.40 -19.27 6.82
CA HIS A 91 -28.71 -18.93 5.57
C HIS A 91 -27.40 -18.11 5.78
N GLY A 92 -26.73 -18.35 6.91
CA GLY A 92 -25.57 -17.56 7.32
C GLY A 92 -24.42 -17.55 6.33
N GLU A 93 -24.13 -18.69 5.70
CA GLU A 93 -23.09 -18.77 4.66
C GLU A 93 -23.36 -17.80 3.49
N ARG A 94 -24.60 -17.78 3.00
CA ARG A 94 -24.99 -16.89 1.89
C ARG A 94 -24.94 -15.42 2.29
N ILE A 95 -25.46 -15.09 3.47
CA ILE A 95 -25.44 -13.72 4.01
C ILE A 95 -24.01 -13.25 4.25
N GLY A 96 -23.19 -14.09 4.86
CA GLY A 96 -21.78 -13.79 5.11
C GLY A 96 -20.98 -13.57 3.83
N LYS A 97 -21.22 -14.36 2.78
CA LYS A 97 -20.60 -14.16 1.47
C LYS A 97 -20.97 -12.82 0.85
N ILE A 98 -22.21 -12.39 0.98
CA ILE A 98 -22.66 -11.07 0.50
C ILE A 98 -21.97 -9.95 1.28
N ILE A 99 -21.83 -10.08 2.61
CA ILE A 99 -21.10 -9.11 3.44
C ILE A 99 -19.63 -9.05 3.03
N GLY A 100 -18.99 -10.20 2.85
CA GLY A 100 -17.59 -10.30 2.42
C GLY A 100 -17.34 -9.78 1.00
N LEU A 101 -18.37 -9.64 0.18
CA LEU A 101 -18.27 -9.04 -1.15
C LEU A 101 -17.89 -7.54 -1.07
N ILE A 102 -18.30 -6.85 -0.04
CA ILE A 102 -18.02 -5.41 0.14
C ILE A 102 -16.49 -5.14 0.17
N PRO A 103 -15.70 -5.76 1.08
CA PRO A 103 -14.25 -5.56 1.06
C PRO A 103 -13.59 -6.09 -0.21
N THR A 104 -14.11 -7.16 -0.80
CA THR A 104 -13.59 -7.69 -2.07
C THR A 104 -13.76 -6.70 -3.22
N LEU A 105 -14.92 -6.08 -3.36
CA LEU A 105 -15.16 -5.05 -4.37
C LEU A 105 -14.36 -3.78 -4.09
N GLY A 106 -14.20 -3.40 -2.82
CA GLY A 106 -13.34 -2.29 -2.43
C GLY A 106 -11.87 -2.53 -2.82
N SER A 107 -11.36 -3.71 -2.58
CA SER A 107 -10.00 -4.10 -2.99
C SER A 107 -9.84 -4.10 -4.51
N LEU A 108 -10.85 -4.56 -5.25
CA LEU A 108 -10.84 -4.51 -6.72
C LEU A 108 -10.78 -3.08 -7.25
N ALA A 109 -11.56 -2.17 -6.68
CA ALA A 109 -11.55 -0.76 -7.05
C ALA A 109 -10.19 -0.12 -6.79
N ILE A 110 -9.58 -0.41 -5.65
CA ILE A 110 -8.22 0.04 -5.31
C ILE A 110 -7.21 -0.55 -6.31
N ALA A 111 -7.31 -1.83 -6.63
CA ALA A 111 -6.41 -2.48 -7.59
C ALA A 111 -6.46 -1.84 -8.98
N ILE A 112 -7.63 -1.44 -9.44
CA ILE A 112 -7.79 -0.73 -10.71
C ILE A 112 -7.03 0.61 -10.67
N GLY A 113 -7.20 1.39 -9.61
CA GLY A 113 -6.47 2.65 -9.42
C GLY A 113 -4.95 2.45 -9.34
N TYR A 114 -4.50 1.46 -8.59
CA TYR A 114 -3.08 1.13 -8.48
C TYR A 114 -2.47 0.65 -9.80
N ALA A 115 -3.22 -0.05 -10.63
CA ALA A 115 -2.75 -0.46 -11.95
C ALA A 115 -2.41 0.76 -12.84
N VAL A 116 -3.23 1.79 -12.79
CA VAL A 116 -2.95 3.06 -13.48
C VAL A 116 -1.69 3.73 -12.94
N VAL A 117 -1.58 3.82 -11.62
CA VAL A 117 -0.41 4.42 -10.95
C VAL A 117 0.87 3.63 -11.23
N LEU A 118 0.80 2.31 -11.25
CA LEU A 118 1.93 1.45 -11.62
C LEU A 118 2.38 1.72 -13.06
N GLY A 119 1.44 1.93 -13.98
CA GLY A 119 1.75 2.34 -15.35
C GLY A 119 2.52 3.68 -15.39
N TRP A 120 2.09 4.66 -14.61
CA TRP A 120 2.84 5.92 -14.47
C TRP A 120 4.25 5.70 -13.93
N ALA A 121 4.39 4.86 -12.90
CA ALA A 121 5.69 4.52 -12.33
C ALA A 121 6.61 3.86 -13.35
N CYS A 122 6.11 2.95 -14.17
CA CYS A 122 6.87 2.34 -15.26
C CYS A 122 7.36 3.37 -16.27
N ASN A 123 6.51 4.32 -16.66
CA ASN A 123 6.89 5.40 -17.56
C ASN A 123 8.01 6.28 -16.96
N TYR A 124 7.85 6.70 -15.70
CA TYR A 124 8.87 7.48 -15.01
C TYR A 124 10.19 6.73 -14.87
N PHE A 125 10.13 5.43 -14.63
CA PHE A 125 11.33 4.59 -14.55
C PHE A 125 12.11 4.61 -15.87
N VAL A 126 11.43 4.40 -16.99
CA VAL A 126 12.04 4.44 -18.32
C VAL A 126 12.56 5.85 -18.65
N ALA A 127 11.77 6.87 -18.36
CA ALA A 127 12.17 8.27 -18.59
C ALA A 127 13.38 8.67 -17.73
N SER A 128 13.51 8.10 -16.53
CA SER A 128 14.69 8.29 -15.68
C SER A 128 15.94 7.62 -16.26
N LEU A 129 15.80 6.44 -16.86
CA LEU A 129 16.93 5.70 -17.43
C LEU A 129 17.46 6.31 -18.74
N ASP A 130 16.58 6.81 -19.60
CA ASP A 130 16.96 7.39 -20.89
C ASP A 130 17.30 8.89 -20.83
N GLY A 131 17.18 9.50 -19.65
CA GLY A 131 17.48 10.91 -19.43
C GLY A 131 16.36 11.88 -19.80
N GLU A 132 15.22 11.40 -20.31
CA GLU A 132 14.08 12.25 -20.67
C GLU A 132 13.54 13.03 -19.47
N LEU A 133 13.50 12.41 -18.30
CA LEU A 133 13.03 13.05 -17.07
C LEU A 133 13.92 14.24 -16.66
N MET A 134 15.24 14.10 -16.80
CA MET A 134 16.20 15.17 -16.48
C MET A 134 16.15 16.34 -17.48
N ALA A 135 15.68 16.10 -18.68
CA ALA A 135 15.54 17.10 -19.72
C ALA A 135 14.26 17.94 -19.60
N GLN A 136 13.32 17.55 -18.74
CA GLN A 136 12.07 18.27 -18.56
C GLN A 136 12.27 19.55 -17.77
N THR A 137 11.72 20.65 -18.29
CA THR A 137 11.70 21.96 -17.60
C THR A 137 10.42 22.18 -16.80
N ASP A 138 9.32 21.53 -17.20
CA ASP A 138 8.03 21.57 -16.52
C ASP A 138 7.56 20.14 -16.22
N MET A 139 7.76 19.72 -14.98
CA MET A 139 7.37 18.38 -14.51
C MET A 139 5.86 18.22 -14.43
N GLY A 140 5.13 19.29 -14.17
CA GLY A 140 3.66 19.28 -14.16
C GLY A 140 3.09 19.01 -15.54
N ALA A 141 3.63 19.62 -16.57
CA ALA A 141 3.24 19.37 -17.95
C ALA A 141 3.59 17.95 -18.40
N PHE A 142 4.76 17.44 -18.00
CA PHE A 142 5.17 16.07 -18.27
C PHE A 142 4.20 15.06 -17.66
N PHE A 143 3.86 15.23 -16.40
CA PHE A 143 2.89 14.36 -15.73
C PHE A 143 1.49 14.51 -16.34
N GLY A 144 1.06 15.73 -16.66
CA GLY A 144 -0.24 15.98 -17.28
C GLY A 144 -0.42 15.27 -18.62
N ALA A 145 0.64 15.18 -19.41
CA ALA A 145 0.62 14.43 -20.67
C ALA A 145 0.47 12.92 -20.46
N ILE A 146 1.14 12.38 -19.43
CA ILE A 146 1.05 10.96 -19.07
C ILE A 146 -0.33 10.64 -18.47
N ALA A 147 -0.86 11.51 -17.63
CA ALA A 147 -2.14 11.30 -16.94
C ALA A 147 -3.38 11.62 -17.80
N SER A 148 -3.18 12.14 -19.02
CA SER A 148 -4.27 12.38 -19.96
C SER A 148 -4.94 11.08 -20.42
N ASP A 149 -6.14 11.19 -20.98
CA ASP A 149 -6.85 10.04 -21.55
C ASP A 149 -5.98 9.33 -22.60
N PHE A 150 -5.78 8.03 -22.41
CA PHE A 150 -4.94 7.17 -23.25
C PHE A 150 -3.46 7.61 -23.35
N GLY A 151 -3.00 8.54 -22.50
CA GLY A 151 -1.62 9.05 -22.54
C GLY A 151 -0.54 8.04 -22.11
N ASN A 152 -0.92 6.94 -21.49
CA ASN A 152 0.02 5.97 -20.92
C ASN A 152 -0.41 4.50 -21.11
N VAL A 153 -1.15 4.20 -22.17
CA VAL A 153 -1.73 2.86 -22.40
C VAL A 153 -0.65 1.78 -22.46
N GLY A 154 0.45 2.01 -23.17
CA GLY A 154 1.53 1.03 -23.31
C GLY A 154 2.17 0.66 -21.99
N PHE A 155 2.49 1.63 -21.16
CA PHE A 155 3.08 1.40 -19.82
C PHE A 155 2.06 0.84 -18.82
N HIS A 156 0.79 1.21 -18.94
CA HIS A 156 -0.29 0.61 -18.14
C HIS A 156 -0.41 -0.89 -18.45
N LEU A 157 -0.40 -1.27 -19.73
CA LEU A 157 -0.41 -2.68 -20.14
C LEU A 157 0.83 -3.42 -19.66
N LEU A 158 2.00 -2.80 -19.70
CA LEU A 158 3.23 -3.38 -19.16
C LEU A 158 3.11 -3.64 -17.65
N GLY A 159 2.61 -2.68 -16.89
CA GLY A 159 2.40 -2.83 -15.45
C GLY A 159 1.43 -3.96 -15.12
N LEU A 160 0.32 -4.05 -15.85
CA LEU A 160 -0.64 -5.15 -15.71
C LEU A 160 -0.02 -6.50 -16.04
N ALA A 161 0.75 -6.58 -17.12
CA ALA A 161 1.42 -7.81 -17.53
C ALA A 161 2.41 -8.29 -16.46
N LEU A 162 3.21 -7.39 -15.90
CA LEU A 162 4.14 -7.71 -14.81
C LEU A 162 3.42 -8.21 -13.56
N THR A 163 2.35 -7.52 -13.16
CA THR A 163 1.56 -7.88 -11.97
C THR A 163 0.91 -9.25 -12.13
N PHE A 164 0.20 -9.47 -13.24
CA PHE A 164 -0.45 -10.75 -13.49
C PHE A 164 0.54 -11.88 -13.71
N GLY A 165 1.70 -11.60 -14.32
CA GLY A 165 2.77 -12.57 -14.48
C GLY A 165 3.30 -13.08 -13.13
N ILE A 166 3.44 -12.20 -12.14
CA ILE A 166 3.83 -12.57 -10.78
C ILE A 166 2.71 -13.34 -10.08
N MET A 167 1.46 -12.89 -10.21
CA MET A 167 0.31 -13.51 -9.56
C MET A 167 0.03 -14.93 -10.06
N ILE A 168 0.25 -15.21 -11.35
CA ILE A 168 0.06 -16.54 -11.95
C ILE A 168 0.96 -17.59 -11.27
N LEU A 169 2.13 -17.21 -10.79
CA LEU A 169 3.05 -18.11 -10.09
C LEU A 169 2.57 -18.49 -8.67
N GLY A 170 1.55 -17.82 -8.15
CA GLY A 170 0.98 -18.05 -6.82
C GLY A 170 1.71 -17.33 -5.70
N ILE A 171 1.40 -17.71 -4.44
CA ILE A 171 1.93 -17.03 -3.27
C ILE A 171 3.41 -17.34 -3.06
N SER A 172 3.79 -18.61 -2.93
CA SER A 172 5.16 -18.94 -2.56
C SER A 172 6.17 -18.83 -3.71
N ARG A 173 5.75 -19.06 -4.96
CA ARG A 173 6.62 -18.97 -6.15
C ARG A 173 6.66 -17.57 -6.78
N GLY A 174 5.61 -16.80 -6.61
CA GLY A 174 5.49 -15.47 -7.21
C GLY A 174 5.61 -14.36 -6.17
N ILE A 175 4.55 -14.10 -5.43
CA ILE A 175 4.44 -12.96 -4.51
C ILE A 175 5.54 -13.01 -3.44
N GLU A 176 5.73 -14.14 -2.79
CA GLU A 176 6.72 -14.29 -1.72
C GLU A 176 8.15 -14.09 -2.24
N LYS A 177 8.51 -14.74 -3.35
CA LYS A 177 9.86 -14.63 -3.93
C LYS A 177 10.17 -13.21 -4.40
N VAL A 178 9.22 -12.57 -5.07
CA VAL A 178 9.39 -11.20 -5.55
C VAL A 178 9.59 -10.25 -4.38
N ASN A 179 8.79 -10.37 -3.32
CA ASN A 179 8.92 -9.52 -2.13
C ASN A 179 10.23 -9.77 -1.38
N LYS A 180 10.72 -11.00 -1.31
CA LYS A 180 12.02 -11.31 -0.69
C LYS A 180 13.19 -10.60 -1.37
N VAL A 181 13.08 -10.33 -2.66
CA VAL A 181 14.12 -9.61 -3.43
C VAL A 181 13.85 -8.12 -3.43
N LEU A 182 12.61 -7.70 -3.73
CA LEU A 182 12.27 -6.29 -3.93
C LEU A 182 12.25 -5.49 -2.64
N MET A 183 11.75 -6.04 -1.54
CA MET A 183 11.63 -5.29 -0.29
C MET A 183 12.99 -4.93 0.33
N PRO A 184 13.95 -5.85 0.48
CA PRO A 184 15.30 -5.46 0.91
C PRO A 184 15.97 -4.46 -0.03
N THR A 185 15.81 -4.65 -1.35
CA THR A 185 16.33 -3.72 -2.37
C THR A 185 15.72 -2.33 -2.21
N PHE A 186 14.41 -2.23 -2.00
CA PHE A 186 13.70 -0.99 -1.75
C PHE A 186 14.27 -0.26 -0.53
N PHE A 187 14.45 -0.93 0.60
CA PHE A 187 15.00 -0.32 1.81
C PHE A 187 16.44 0.17 1.62
N VAL A 188 17.27 -0.61 0.93
CA VAL A 188 18.65 -0.19 0.61
C VAL A 188 18.64 1.07 -0.26
N LEU A 189 17.83 1.13 -1.29
CA LEU A 189 17.70 2.30 -2.16
C LEU A 189 17.20 3.53 -1.39
N PHE A 190 16.23 3.37 -0.50
CA PHE A 190 15.73 4.47 0.32
C PHE A 190 16.77 5.00 1.30
N VAL A 191 17.59 4.12 1.89
CA VAL A 191 18.71 4.54 2.74
C VAL A 191 19.72 5.35 1.94
N ILE A 192 20.06 4.93 0.75
CA ILE A 192 20.96 5.67 -0.15
C ILE A 192 20.38 7.05 -0.49
N ILE A 193 19.10 7.11 -0.85
CA ILE A 193 18.41 8.37 -1.13
C ILE A 193 18.38 9.27 0.10
N ALA A 194 18.11 8.75 1.28
CA ALA A 194 18.09 9.51 2.53
C ALA A 194 19.45 10.13 2.86
N ILE A 195 20.53 9.37 2.67
CA ILE A 195 21.89 9.87 2.86
C ILE A 195 22.18 11.01 1.87
N ARG A 196 21.82 10.84 0.61
CA ARG A 196 22.01 11.86 -0.42
C ARG A 196 21.22 13.13 -0.13
N VAL A 197 19.97 13.01 0.28
CA VAL A 197 19.12 14.15 0.65
C VAL A 197 19.69 14.90 1.84
N ALA A 198 20.24 14.20 2.84
CA ALA A 198 20.87 14.81 4.01
C ALA A 198 22.09 15.68 3.66
N THR A 199 22.76 15.40 2.52
CA THR A 199 23.92 16.17 2.05
C THR A 199 23.56 17.33 1.14
N LEU A 200 22.28 17.49 0.77
CA LEU A 200 21.85 18.58 -0.11
C LEU A 200 21.81 19.93 0.63
N PRO A 201 22.06 21.06 -0.08
CA PRO A 201 21.85 22.38 0.48
C PRO A 201 20.39 22.58 0.91
N GLY A 202 20.18 23.17 2.09
CA GLY A 202 18.85 23.41 2.64
C GLY A 202 18.20 22.20 3.35
N ALA A 203 18.88 21.07 3.43
CA ALA A 203 18.36 19.87 4.12
C ALA A 203 18.09 20.13 5.61
N ALA A 204 18.88 20.97 6.28
CA ALA A 204 18.69 21.32 7.68
C ALA A 204 17.31 21.95 7.97
N ALA A 205 16.84 22.83 7.09
CA ALA A 205 15.50 23.43 7.22
C ALA A 205 14.39 22.39 7.10
N GLY A 206 14.53 21.44 6.19
CA GLY A 206 13.59 20.33 6.03
C GLY A 206 13.55 19.40 7.24
N TYR A 207 14.68 19.06 7.80
CA TYR A 207 14.76 18.24 9.02
C TYR A 207 14.19 18.96 10.24
N GLU A 208 14.45 20.25 10.39
CA GLU A 208 13.84 21.05 11.43
C GLU A 208 12.31 21.04 11.34
N TYR A 209 11.75 21.25 10.15
CA TYR A 209 10.33 21.18 9.92
C TYR A 209 9.74 19.80 10.26
N LEU A 210 10.44 18.73 9.89
CA LEU A 210 9.99 17.36 10.12
C LEU A 210 10.07 16.96 11.60
N LEU A 211 11.11 17.38 12.32
CA LEU A 211 11.42 16.86 13.66
C LEU A 211 11.01 17.79 14.80
N VAL A 212 10.89 19.09 14.54
CA VAL A 212 10.48 20.07 15.55
C VAL A 212 8.96 20.28 15.49
N PRO A 213 8.22 19.91 16.55
CA PRO A 213 6.75 20.02 16.54
C PRO A 213 6.27 21.48 16.50
N ARG A 214 5.29 21.72 15.67
CA ARG A 214 4.48 22.96 15.68
C ARG A 214 3.18 22.67 16.44
N TRP A 215 3.21 22.88 17.74
CA TRP A 215 2.12 22.50 18.64
C TRP A 215 0.76 23.09 18.27
N GLU A 216 0.76 24.25 17.64
CA GLU A 216 -0.47 24.91 17.16
C GLU A 216 -1.24 24.05 16.16
N ALA A 217 -0.55 23.30 15.31
CA ALA A 217 -1.18 22.42 14.33
C ALA A 217 -1.90 21.24 14.99
N LEU A 218 -1.50 20.82 16.19
CA LEU A 218 -2.19 19.76 16.96
C LEU A 218 -3.56 20.19 17.48
N LEU A 219 -3.82 21.49 17.55
CA LEU A 219 -5.14 22.02 17.93
C LEU A 219 -6.15 21.99 16.78
N ASN A 220 -5.66 21.78 15.55
CA ASN A 220 -6.52 21.73 14.38
C ASN A 220 -7.09 20.30 14.20
N PRO A 221 -8.43 20.11 14.26
CA PRO A 221 -9.04 18.79 14.04
C PRO A 221 -8.70 18.18 12.69
N THR A 222 -8.45 18.97 11.66
CA THR A 222 -8.08 18.52 10.32
C THR A 222 -6.79 17.70 10.35
N THR A 223 -5.78 18.09 11.13
CA THR A 223 -4.54 17.34 11.31
C THR A 223 -4.80 15.92 11.81
N TRP A 224 -5.67 15.78 12.82
CA TRP A 224 -6.04 14.50 13.39
C TRP A 224 -6.83 13.62 12.41
N VAL A 225 -7.77 14.20 11.68
CA VAL A 225 -8.59 13.48 10.69
C VAL A 225 -7.71 12.95 9.56
N TYR A 226 -6.82 13.75 9.01
CA TYR A 226 -5.91 13.31 7.95
C TYR A 226 -4.89 12.28 8.46
N ALA A 227 -4.41 12.43 9.71
CA ALA A 227 -3.52 11.46 10.32
C ALA A 227 -4.19 10.09 10.48
N LEU A 228 -5.45 10.06 10.91
CA LEU A 228 -6.24 8.82 11.01
C LEU A 228 -6.43 8.19 9.63
N GLY A 229 -6.83 8.97 8.63
CA GLY A 229 -7.00 8.50 7.26
C GLY A 229 -5.72 7.92 6.67
N GLN A 230 -4.60 8.59 6.90
CA GLN A 230 -3.28 8.11 6.44
C GLN A 230 -2.86 6.83 7.16
N ALA A 231 -3.16 6.69 8.46
CA ALA A 231 -2.88 5.47 9.21
C ALA A 231 -3.69 4.28 8.68
N PHE A 232 -4.97 4.45 8.40
CA PHE A 232 -5.78 3.42 7.75
C PHE A 232 -5.21 3.03 6.39
N PHE A 233 -4.80 3.99 5.61
CA PHE A 233 -4.26 3.75 4.28
C PHE A 233 -2.91 3.02 4.33
N SER A 234 -2.05 3.40 5.28
CA SER A 234 -0.71 2.81 5.43
C SER A 234 -0.73 1.37 5.92
N LEU A 235 -1.73 0.99 6.72
CA LEU A 235 -1.82 -0.34 7.32
C LEU A 235 -2.64 -1.34 6.50
N SER A 236 -3.23 -0.91 5.42
CA SER A 236 -4.07 -1.79 4.57
C SER A 236 -3.33 -2.43 3.39
#